data_884fea7c5f449d128ce5f592b5ccfe7f
#
_entry.id   884fea7c5f449d128ce5f592b5ccfe7f
#
_cell.length_a   1.000
_cell.length_b   1.000
_cell.length_c   1.000
_cell.angle_alpha   90.00
_cell.angle_beta   90.00
_cell.angle_gamma   90.00
#
_symmetry.space_group_name_H-M   'P 1'
#
loop_
_entity.id
_entity.type
_entity.pdbx_description
1 polymer ?
#
loop_
_entity_poly.entity_id
_entity_poly.type
_entity_poly.pdbx_seq_one_letter_code
_entity_poly.pdbx_strand_id
1 'polypeptide(L)'
;NDLMKDITGLDMIQHNHSLIIIKNSAPGIKTKYLTYYDERWDCKLFPNLKTADKDNEAFIISNLSNDLGIPKKEIKCKYISSRVQEKYSVSHNENRVYNHRLYEVEFKNIPKIMNKNDFSINSRHYYWMTISEMEKDDNIMKKNMEVVDFVKECEK
;
A
#
# COMPACT_ATOMS: atom_id res chain seq x y z
N ASN A 1 -8.23 -6.53 34.10
CA ASN A 1 -8.10 -6.12 33.84
C ASN A 1 -8.09 -5.47 33.75
N ASP A 2 -8.28 -5.21 33.69
CA ASP A 2 -8.31 -4.52 33.31
C ASP A 2 -7.75 -3.76 33.31
N LEU A 3 -7.48 -3.49 33.66
CA LEU A 3 -6.89 -2.78 33.35
C LEU A 3 -6.32 -2.67 32.81
N MET A 4 -6.15 -3.11 32.59
CA MET A 4 -5.67 -3.06 31.84
C MET A 4 -5.98 -3.03 31.04
N LYS A 5 -6.62 -3.12 30.93
CA LYS A 5 -6.93 -2.90 30.00
C LYS A 5 -7.12 -1.97 29.57
N ASP A 6 -7.20 -1.38 30.04
CA ASP A 6 -7.20 -0.58 29.53
C ASP A 6 -6.55 -0.02 29.14
N ILE A 7 -6.28 -0.13 29.33
CA ILE A 7 -5.74 0.16 28.81
C ILE A 7 -5.44 0.11 27.97
N THR A 8 -5.72 -0.01 27.74
CA THR A 8 -5.60 -0.20 26.88
C THR A 8 -5.62 -0.10 26.02
N GLY A 9 -5.83 0.07 25.89
CA GLY A 9 -6.02 0.02 25.03
C GLY A 9 -5.83 0.18 24.26
N LEU A 10 -5.88 0.33 24.33
CA LEU A 10 -5.61 0.28 23.65
C LEU A 10 -5.10 -0.11 22.97
N ASP A 11 -5.17 0.32 23.33
CA ASP A 11 -4.29 -0.27 22.92
C ASP A 11 -4.30 -1.34 22.05
N MET A 12 -4.54 -1.87 22.45
CA MET A 12 -4.82 -3.04 21.79
C MET A 12 -5.43 -2.88 20.42
N ILE A 13 -5.81 -1.71 20.02
CA ILE A 13 -6.37 -1.51 18.70
C ILE A 13 -5.28 -0.96 17.79
N GLN A 14 -4.30 -1.80 17.54
CA GLN A 14 -3.23 -1.46 16.63
C GLN A 14 -3.39 -2.25 15.35
N HIS A 15 -3.51 -1.55 14.24
CA HIS A 15 -3.65 -2.16 12.93
C HIS A 15 -2.31 -2.14 12.22
N ASN A 16 -1.74 -3.32 12.01
CA ASN A 16 -0.46 -3.46 11.32
C ASN A 16 -0.72 -3.76 9.85
N HIS A 17 -0.42 -2.79 9.01
CA HIS A 17 -0.61 -2.90 7.56
C HIS A 17 0.69 -2.63 6.83
N SER A 18 0.88 -3.36 5.75
CA SER A 18 2.00 -3.17 4.84
C SER A 18 1.50 -2.42 3.61
N LEU A 19 2.13 -1.29 3.33
CA LEU A 19 1.92 -0.53 2.10
C LEU A 19 2.96 -0.99 1.09
N ILE A 20 2.52 -1.33 -0.10
CA ILE A 20 3.40 -1.92 -1.10
C ILE A 20 3.56 -0.94 -2.25
N ILE A 21 4.77 -0.42 -2.41
CA ILE A 21 5.10 0.48 -3.51
C ILE A 21 5.72 -0.32 -4.63
N ILE A 22 4.96 -0.52 -5.69
CA ILE A 22 5.46 -1.20 -6.89
C ILE A 22 5.84 -0.13 -7.90
N LYS A 23 7.13 -0.03 -8.18
CA LYS A 23 7.68 1.06 -8.98
C LYS A 23 7.91 0.63 -10.42
N ASN A 24 7.65 1.56 -11.32
CA ASN A 24 8.03 1.44 -12.73
C ASN A 24 8.79 2.71 -13.09
N SER A 25 10.10 2.59 -13.21
CA SER A 25 10.99 3.72 -13.52
C SER A 25 11.74 3.45 -14.79
N ALA A 26 11.92 4.49 -15.61
CA ALA A 26 12.76 4.44 -16.78
C ALA A 26 13.57 5.73 -16.84
N PRO A 27 14.78 5.71 -17.41
CA PRO A 27 15.60 6.92 -17.54
C PRO A 27 14.83 8.04 -18.25
N GLY A 28 14.84 9.23 -17.64
CA GLY A 28 14.19 10.41 -18.23
C GLY A 28 12.69 10.46 -18.09
N ILE A 29 12.07 9.48 -17.41
CA ILE A 29 10.63 9.43 -17.22
C ILE A 29 10.34 9.41 -15.72
N LYS A 30 9.32 10.14 -15.29
CA LYS A 30 8.92 10.15 -13.89
C LYS A 30 8.50 8.76 -13.43
N THR A 31 8.92 8.38 -12.24
CA THR A 31 8.55 7.11 -11.64
C THR A 31 7.05 7.02 -11.46
N LYS A 32 6.48 5.90 -11.87
CA LYS A 32 5.07 5.60 -11.66
C LYS A 32 4.95 4.49 -10.62
N TYR A 33 3.85 4.53 -9.90
CA TYR A 33 3.55 3.57 -8.84
C TYR A 33 2.25 2.87 -9.17
N LEU A 34 2.19 1.58 -8.87
CA LEU A 34 0.98 0.80 -9.10
C LEU A 34 -0.04 1.10 -8.02
N THR A 35 -1.25 1.45 -8.46
CA THR A 35 -2.41 1.61 -7.58
C THR A 35 -3.52 0.72 -8.12
N TYR A 36 -4.53 0.52 -7.31
CA TYR A 36 -5.73 -0.20 -7.73
C TYR A 36 -6.97 0.53 -7.22
N TYR A 37 -8.09 0.35 -7.91
CA TYR A 37 -9.34 0.93 -7.48
C TYR A 37 -9.98 0.05 -6.41
N ASP A 38 -10.28 0.61 -5.26
CA ASP A 38 -10.97 -0.07 -4.17
C ASP A 38 -12.41 0.43 -4.09
N GLU A 39 -13.36 -0.47 -4.36
CA GLU A 39 -14.79 -0.10 -4.41
C GLU A 39 -15.32 0.37 -3.06
N ARG A 40 -14.85 -0.23 -1.97
CA ARG A 40 -15.36 0.13 -0.63
C ARG A 40 -14.99 1.55 -0.26
N TRP A 41 -13.81 1.99 -0.70
CA TRP A 41 -13.31 3.34 -0.42
C TRP A 41 -13.65 4.31 -1.54
N ASP A 42 -14.07 3.79 -2.69
CA ASP A 42 -14.26 4.60 -3.91
C ASP A 42 -13.03 5.46 -4.16
N CYS A 43 -11.88 4.81 -4.22
CA CYS A 43 -10.60 5.50 -4.26
C CYS A 43 -9.52 4.56 -4.79
N LYS A 44 -8.56 5.13 -5.51
CA LYS A 44 -7.36 4.39 -5.92
C LYS A 44 -6.40 4.34 -4.74
N LEU A 45 -5.93 3.14 -4.41
CA LEU A 45 -5.05 2.90 -3.26
C LEU A 45 -3.78 2.20 -3.71
N PHE A 46 -2.71 2.38 -2.95
CA PHE A 46 -1.54 1.52 -3.09
C PHE A 46 -1.94 0.11 -2.68
N PRO A 47 -1.39 -0.94 -3.32
CA PRO A 47 -1.58 -2.29 -2.81
C PRO A 47 -1.18 -2.33 -1.34
N ASN A 48 -1.96 -3.03 -0.56
CA ASN A 48 -1.73 -3.11 0.88
C ASN A 48 -2.21 -4.45 1.41
N LEU A 49 -1.57 -4.92 2.47
CA LEU A 49 -1.88 -6.19 3.09
C LEU A 49 -1.73 -6.04 4.59
N LYS A 50 -2.49 -6.84 5.33
CA LYS A 50 -2.25 -6.96 6.76
C LYS A 50 -0.85 -7.53 6.96
N THR A 51 -0.07 -6.96 7.85
CA THR A 51 1.30 -7.40 8.10
C THR A 51 1.30 -8.78 8.73
N ALA A 52 2.06 -9.71 8.15
CA ALA A 52 2.21 -11.05 8.69
C ALA A 52 3.13 -11.05 9.92
N ASP A 53 2.91 -12.01 10.83
CA ASP A 53 3.71 -12.10 12.06
C ASP A 53 5.15 -12.51 11.77
N LYS A 54 5.36 -13.32 10.75
CA LYS A 54 6.68 -13.83 10.39
C LYS A 54 6.89 -13.69 8.90
N ASP A 55 8.14 -13.37 8.51
CA ASP A 55 8.57 -13.30 7.13
C ASP A 55 7.56 -12.55 6.24
N ASN A 56 7.33 -11.32 6.60
CA ASN A 56 6.34 -10.50 5.90
C ASN A 56 6.72 -10.23 4.44
N GLU A 57 8.02 -10.18 4.13
CA GLU A 57 8.47 -9.99 2.75
C GLU A 57 8.05 -11.18 1.88
N ALA A 58 8.24 -12.40 2.38
CA ALA A 58 7.81 -13.59 1.66
C ALA A 58 6.29 -13.63 1.50
N PHE A 59 5.56 -13.18 2.53
CA PHE A 59 4.11 -13.09 2.48
C PHE A 59 3.66 -12.12 1.38
N ILE A 60 4.29 -10.96 1.31
CA ILE A 60 4.00 -9.96 0.27
C ILE A 60 4.29 -10.54 -1.12
N ILE A 61 5.46 -11.15 -1.29
CA ILE A 61 5.85 -11.74 -2.57
C ILE A 61 4.85 -12.80 -3.02
N SER A 62 4.43 -13.68 -2.09
CA SER A 62 3.44 -14.72 -2.40
C SER A 62 2.11 -14.12 -2.85
N ASN A 63 1.65 -13.09 -2.17
CA ASN A 63 0.38 -12.43 -2.52
C ASN A 63 0.46 -11.75 -3.88
N LEU A 64 1.54 -11.03 -4.16
CA LEU A 64 1.70 -10.38 -5.45
C LEU A 64 1.82 -11.39 -6.58
N SER A 65 2.53 -12.48 -6.33
CA SER A 65 2.67 -13.56 -7.31
C SER A 65 1.31 -14.13 -7.68
N ASN A 66 0.46 -14.39 -6.67
CA ASN A 66 -0.88 -14.92 -6.90
C ASN A 66 -1.77 -13.91 -7.59
N ASP A 67 -1.75 -12.66 -7.14
CA ASP A 67 -2.67 -11.63 -7.65
C ASP A 67 -2.33 -11.20 -9.08
N LEU A 68 -1.05 -11.10 -9.39
CA LEU A 68 -0.60 -10.54 -10.66
C LEU A 68 -0.05 -11.58 -11.64
N GLY A 69 0.13 -12.81 -11.17
CA GLY A 69 0.63 -13.89 -12.03
C GLY A 69 2.11 -13.76 -12.36
N ILE A 70 2.89 -13.13 -11.50
CA ILE A 70 4.33 -12.94 -11.68
C ILE A 70 5.08 -13.99 -10.87
N PRO A 71 6.07 -14.70 -11.48
CA PRO A 71 6.85 -15.68 -10.71
C PRO A 71 7.53 -15.03 -9.50
N LYS A 72 7.50 -15.70 -8.36
CA LYS A 72 8.11 -15.18 -7.13
C LYS A 72 9.56 -14.76 -7.30
N LYS A 73 10.33 -15.50 -8.09
CA LYS A 73 11.74 -15.22 -8.31
C LYS A 73 11.98 -13.90 -9.04
N GLU A 74 10.95 -13.33 -9.65
CA GLU A 74 11.04 -12.06 -10.36
C GLU A 74 10.58 -10.88 -9.52
N ILE A 75 10.20 -11.12 -8.27
CA ILE A 75 9.69 -10.09 -7.37
C ILE A 75 10.74 -9.83 -6.28
N LYS A 76 11.20 -8.58 -6.20
CA LYS A 76 12.08 -8.15 -5.11
C LYS A 76 11.26 -7.29 -4.17
N CYS A 77 11.35 -7.55 -2.88
CA CYS A 77 10.62 -6.83 -1.86
C CYS A 77 11.58 -6.37 -0.77
N LYS A 78 11.53 -5.10 -0.42
CA LYS A 78 12.46 -4.50 0.52
C LYS A 78 11.70 -3.61 1.49
N TYR A 79 11.95 -3.79 2.79
CA TYR A 79 11.41 -2.91 3.81
C TYR A 79 12.11 -1.54 3.74
N ILE A 80 11.32 -0.47 3.77
CA ILE A 80 11.84 0.89 3.67
C ILE A 80 11.71 1.63 4.99
N SER A 81 10.51 1.71 5.55
CA SER A 81 10.26 2.53 6.74
C SER A 81 8.92 2.17 7.35
N SER A 82 8.66 2.70 8.52
CA SER A 82 7.35 2.56 9.14
C SER A 82 6.90 3.88 9.74
N ARG A 83 5.59 4.03 9.87
CA ARG A 83 4.97 5.19 10.49
C ARG A 83 3.79 4.72 11.33
N VAL A 84 3.75 5.18 12.56
CA VAL A 84 2.61 4.96 13.44
C VAL A 84 1.71 6.18 13.35
N GLN A 85 0.42 5.96 13.16
CA GLN A 85 -0.54 7.03 13.02
C GLN A 85 -1.80 6.71 13.81
N GLU A 86 -2.25 7.69 14.57
CA GLU A 86 -3.51 7.58 15.30
C GLU A 86 -4.59 8.31 14.50
N LYS A 87 -5.69 7.61 14.25
CA LYS A 87 -6.83 8.18 13.53
C LYS A 87 -8.11 7.89 14.27
N TYR A 88 -9.01 8.87 14.29
CA TYR A 88 -10.34 8.67 14.81
C TYR A 88 -11.19 7.98 13.73
N SER A 89 -11.79 6.86 14.10
CA SER A 89 -12.68 6.12 13.19
C SER A 89 -14.12 6.54 13.47
N VAL A 90 -14.71 7.31 12.56
CA VAL A 90 -16.09 7.78 12.69
C VAL A 90 -17.07 6.61 12.75
N SER A 91 -16.86 5.61 11.89
CA SER A 91 -17.76 4.44 11.80
C SER A 91 -17.73 3.59 13.06
N HIS A 92 -16.63 3.59 13.81
CA HIS A 92 -16.47 2.81 15.03
C HIS A 92 -16.49 3.66 16.29
N ASN A 93 -16.57 4.97 16.14
CA ASN A 93 -16.59 5.94 17.23
C ASN A 93 -15.43 5.72 18.22
N GLU A 94 -14.21 5.53 17.68
CA GLU A 94 -13.03 5.28 18.48
C GLU A 94 -11.77 5.73 17.77
N ASN A 95 -10.72 5.98 18.54
CA ASN A 95 -9.40 6.23 17.98
C ASN A 95 -8.73 4.91 17.67
N ARG A 96 -8.08 4.85 16.52
CA ARG A 96 -7.35 3.67 16.07
C ARG A 96 -5.89 4.01 15.80
N VAL A 97 -5.01 3.10 16.17
CA VAL A 97 -3.58 3.24 15.89
C VAL A 97 -3.24 2.37 14.69
N TYR A 98 -2.68 2.98 13.68
CA TYR A 98 -2.23 2.28 12.48
C TYR A 98 -0.71 2.28 12.45
N ASN A 99 -0.13 1.10 12.31
CA ASN A 99 1.30 0.96 12.10
C ASN A 99 1.50 0.55 10.64
N HIS A 100 1.87 1.52 9.82
CA HIS A 100 2.10 1.30 8.40
C HIS A 100 3.57 1.00 8.16
N ARG A 101 3.84 -0.16 7.58
CA ARG A 101 5.18 -0.52 7.10
C ARG A 101 5.21 -0.35 5.60
N LEU A 102 6.21 0.35 5.13
CA LEU A 102 6.38 0.64 3.71
C LEU A 102 7.38 -0.33 3.11
N TYR A 103 6.95 -1.04 2.09
CA TYR A 103 7.80 -1.97 1.34
C TYR A 103 7.88 -1.52 -0.11
N GLU A 104 9.09 -1.52 -0.65
CA GLU A 104 9.33 -1.22 -2.05
C GLU A 104 9.44 -2.54 -2.80
N VAL A 105 8.72 -2.64 -3.91
CA VAL A 105 8.71 -3.85 -4.73
C VAL A 105 9.12 -3.49 -6.14
N GLU A 106 10.01 -4.33 -6.71
CA GLU A 106 10.41 -4.22 -8.10
C GLU A 106 10.21 -5.57 -8.77
N PHE A 107 9.70 -5.54 -9.99
CA PHE A 107 9.60 -6.73 -10.81
C PHE A 107 10.78 -6.78 -11.76
N LYS A 108 11.40 -7.95 -11.89
CA LYS A 108 12.50 -8.13 -12.82
C LYS A 108 12.07 -7.80 -14.24
N ASN A 109 10.85 -8.19 -14.60
CA ASN A 109 10.26 -7.88 -15.89
C ASN A 109 8.80 -7.46 -15.68
N ILE A 110 8.39 -6.37 -16.29
CA ILE A 110 6.99 -5.95 -16.24
C ILE A 110 6.21 -6.77 -17.28
N PRO A 111 5.21 -7.56 -16.86
CA PRO A 111 4.42 -8.34 -17.81
C PRO A 111 3.75 -7.45 -18.85
N LYS A 112 3.58 -8.00 -20.05
CA LYS A 112 3.02 -7.25 -21.16
C LYS A 112 1.66 -6.65 -20.87
N ILE A 113 0.80 -7.40 -20.17
CA ILE A 113 -0.54 -6.93 -19.80
C ILE A 113 -0.48 -5.70 -18.88
N MET A 114 0.60 -5.57 -18.11
CA MET A 114 0.79 -4.46 -17.20
C MET A 114 1.54 -3.28 -17.84
N ASN A 115 1.92 -3.39 -19.09
CA ASN A 115 2.67 -2.34 -19.77
C ASN A 115 1.74 -1.33 -20.45
N LYS A 116 0.77 -0.82 -19.68
CA LYS A 116 -0.22 0.17 -20.10
C LYS A 116 -0.47 1.09 -18.92
N ASN A 117 -1.05 2.27 -19.18
CA ASN A 117 -1.39 3.20 -18.10
C ASN A 117 -2.36 2.58 -17.08
N ASP A 118 -3.26 1.73 -17.54
CA ASP A 118 -4.17 1.00 -16.67
C ASP A 118 -4.48 -0.36 -17.29
N PHE A 119 -4.89 -1.30 -16.44
CA PHE A 119 -5.18 -2.67 -16.87
C PHE A 119 -5.98 -3.38 -15.78
N SER A 120 -6.59 -4.51 -16.12
CA SER A 120 -7.33 -5.33 -15.16
C SER A 120 -6.73 -6.72 -15.07
N ILE A 121 -6.60 -7.22 -13.86
CA ILE A 121 -6.19 -8.59 -13.56
C ILE A 121 -7.07 -9.11 -12.42
N ASN A 122 -7.64 -10.29 -12.60
CA ASN A 122 -8.47 -10.94 -11.55
C ASN A 122 -9.57 -10.03 -11.02
N SER A 123 -10.29 -9.38 -11.91
CA SER A 123 -11.42 -8.50 -11.60
C SER A 123 -11.05 -7.26 -10.82
N ARG A 124 -9.77 -6.94 -10.73
CA ARG A 124 -9.30 -5.72 -10.10
C ARG A 124 -8.68 -4.83 -11.16
N HIS A 125 -9.01 -3.54 -11.11
CA HIS A 125 -8.47 -2.57 -12.06
C HIS A 125 -7.30 -1.83 -11.44
N TYR A 126 -6.16 -1.78 -12.15
CA TYR A 126 -4.92 -1.18 -11.69
C TYR A 126 -4.54 0.02 -12.55
N TYR A 127 -3.82 0.95 -11.95
CA TYR A 127 -3.36 2.17 -12.62
C TYR A 127 -1.90 2.44 -12.26
N TRP A 128 -1.12 2.81 -13.27
CA TRP A 128 0.22 3.35 -13.03
C TRP A 128 0.09 4.86 -12.88
N MET A 129 0.48 5.39 -11.72
CA MET A 129 0.33 6.81 -11.43
C MET A 129 1.62 7.40 -10.88
N THR A 130 1.92 8.63 -11.31
CA THR A 130 2.97 9.43 -10.65
C THR A 130 2.39 10.01 -9.36
N ILE A 131 3.27 10.44 -8.45
CA ILE A 131 2.83 11.13 -7.23
C ILE A 131 2.05 12.39 -7.61
N SER A 132 2.50 13.12 -8.62
CA SER A 132 1.81 14.33 -9.10
C SER A 132 0.37 14.03 -9.53
N GLU A 133 0.16 12.91 -10.23
CA GLU A 133 -1.18 12.51 -10.63
C GLU A 133 -2.05 12.14 -9.43
N MET A 134 -1.47 11.49 -8.42
CA MET A 134 -2.20 11.19 -7.18
C MET A 134 -2.62 12.46 -6.46
N GLU A 135 -1.76 13.47 -6.44
CA GLU A 135 -2.05 14.74 -5.78
C GLU A 135 -3.13 15.55 -6.49
N LYS A 136 -3.42 15.21 -7.74
CA LYS A 136 -4.50 15.84 -8.51
C LYS A 136 -5.80 15.04 -8.46
N ASP A 137 -5.79 13.88 -7.84
CA ASP A 137 -6.98 13.05 -7.71
C ASP A 137 -7.72 13.42 -6.43
N ASP A 138 -8.90 13.99 -6.58
CA ASP A 138 -9.68 14.51 -5.44
C ASP A 138 -9.99 13.44 -4.41
N ASN A 139 -10.35 12.23 -4.84
CA ASN A 139 -10.69 11.15 -3.92
C ASN A 139 -9.46 10.68 -3.14
N ILE A 140 -8.31 10.57 -3.81
CA ILE A 140 -7.08 10.19 -3.15
C ILE A 140 -6.71 11.24 -2.10
N MET A 141 -6.73 12.51 -2.46
CA MET A 141 -6.34 13.57 -1.54
C MET A 141 -7.31 13.69 -0.37
N LYS A 142 -8.60 13.46 -0.61
CA LYS A 142 -9.61 13.51 0.43
C LYS A 142 -9.51 12.34 1.42
N LYS A 143 -9.17 11.16 0.92
CA LYS A 143 -9.28 9.91 1.70
C LYS A 143 -7.95 9.29 2.09
N ASN A 144 -6.87 9.59 1.36
CA ASN A 144 -5.61 8.86 1.52
C ASN A 144 -4.37 9.77 1.45
N MET A 145 -4.52 11.05 1.67
CA MET A 145 -3.44 12.02 1.55
C MET A 145 -2.24 11.67 2.44
N GLU A 146 -2.48 11.23 3.67
CA GLU A 146 -1.39 10.91 4.59
C GLU A 146 -0.51 9.78 4.07
N VAL A 147 -1.11 8.81 3.40
CA VAL A 147 -0.36 7.69 2.83
C VAL A 147 0.47 8.17 1.65
N VAL A 148 -0.12 8.99 0.77
CA VAL A 148 0.62 9.58 -0.36
C VAL A 148 1.80 10.42 0.14
N ASP A 149 1.58 11.23 1.17
CA ASP A 149 2.64 12.05 1.75
C ASP A 149 3.76 11.18 2.35
N PHE A 150 3.40 10.09 3.02
CA PHE A 150 4.37 9.15 3.58
C PHE A 150 5.23 8.54 2.46
N VAL A 151 4.59 8.08 1.40
CA VAL A 151 5.31 7.51 0.25
C VAL A 151 6.23 8.56 -0.37
N LYS A 152 5.71 9.76 -0.61
CA LYS A 152 6.46 10.87 -1.21
C LYS A 152 7.72 11.18 -0.39
N GLU A 153 7.57 11.20 0.94
CA GLU A 153 8.68 11.48 1.84
C GLU A 153 9.74 10.40 1.79
N CYS A 154 9.33 9.13 1.76
CA CYS A 154 10.25 8.00 1.73
C CYS A 154 10.94 7.82 0.38
N GLU A 155 10.35 8.31 -0.69
CA GLU A 155 10.84 8.11 -2.06
C GLU A 155 11.57 9.33 -2.63
N LYS A 156 11.95 10.27 -1.79
CA LYS A 156 12.73 11.43 -2.22
C LYS A 156 14.10 11.05 -2.74
#